data_a15a720217b8bcf53ea4286a3de97cb6
#
_entry.id   a15a720217b8bcf53ea4286a3de97cb6
#
_cell.length_a   1.000
_cell.length_b   1.000
_cell.length_c   1.000
_cell.angle_alpha   90.00
_cell.angle_beta   90.00
_cell.angle_gamma   90.00
#
_symmetry.space_group_name_H-M   'P 1'
#
loop_
_entity.id
_entity.type
_entity.pdbx_description
1 polymer ?
#
loop_
_entity_poly.entity_id
_entity_poly.type
_entity_poly.pdbx_seq_one_letter_code
_entity_poly.pdbx_strand_id
1 'polypeptide(L)'
;MRGKAKQRVSLILVVTMVLGTALTGNTVFATGESSDEQDRIKINISKDSEQTVEQNVAQTIHVTAQGQCSQSVCLNVYLKNEDGSAATDIDVVNLLTSNQLTDKNTQKTIDETLKDSVTLNDGTKASPTAEWKNDKDDNGTVTSKYLQITMPADATAINFDMQLQYRTDEASYTKKVLVEAKAFEEKQDITEAAKRADESKENEATVVWEGQAVS
;
A
#
# COMPACT_ATOMS: atom_id res chain seq x y z
N MET A 1 72.25 1.96 0.71
CA MET A 1 71.28 0.99 0.15
C MET A 1 69.91 1.65 0.12
N ARG A 2 69.34 1.80 -1.09
CA ARG A 2 68.11 2.58 -1.32
C ARG A 2 66.86 1.69 -1.16
N GLY A 3 65.97 1.98 -0.19
CA GLY A 3 64.68 1.35 -0.06
C GLY A 3 63.63 2.09 -0.87
N LYS A 4 63.01 1.41 -1.83
CA LYS A 4 61.95 1.96 -2.69
C LYS A 4 60.60 1.94 -1.95
N ALA A 5 60.01 3.12 -1.73
CA ALA A 5 58.62 3.27 -1.29
C ALA A 5 57.69 2.91 -2.46
N LYS A 6 56.79 1.96 -2.23
CA LYS A 6 55.70 1.65 -3.17
C LYS A 6 54.51 2.58 -2.89
N GLN A 7 54.30 3.49 -3.81
CA GLN A 7 53.16 4.39 -3.84
C GLN A 7 51.90 3.59 -4.27
N ARG A 8 50.93 3.46 -3.40
CA ARG A 8 49.61 2.90 -3.75
C ARG A 8 48.73 4.03 -4.30
N VAL A 9 48.51 3.97 -5.59
CA VAL A 9 47.56 4.85 -6.26
C VAL A 9 46.16 4.31 -5.95
N SER A 10 45.36 5.09 -5.17
CA SER A 10 43.95 4.83 -4.95
C SER A 10 43.17 5.44 -6.11
N LEU A 11 42.60 4.59 -6.94
CA LEU A 11 41.74 4.99 -8.05
C LEU A 11 40.35 5.27 -7.48
N ILE A 12 40.02 6.56 -7.28
CA ILE A 12 38.66 6.99 -6.94
C ILE A 12 37.90 7.04 -8.27
N LEU A 13 37.00 6.09 -8.47
CA LEU A 13 36.06 6.09 -9.58
C LEU A 13 34.86 6.98 -9.19
N VAL A 14 34.85 8.22 -9.66
CA VAL A 14 33.69 9.10 -9.56
C VAL A 14 32.71 8.70 -10.65
N VAL A 15 31.63 8.01 -10.28
CA VAL A 15 30.50 7.77 -11.18
C VAL A 15 29.54 8.96 -11.09
N THR A 16 29.58 9.79 -12.10
CA THR A 16 28.63 10.89 -12.29
C THR A 16 27.32 10.29 -12.77
N MET A 17 26.28 10.27 -11.90
CA MET A 17 24.94 9.92 -12.32
C MET A 17 24.34 11.09 -13.11
N VAL A 18 24.10 10.85 -14.39
CA VAL A 18 23.27 11.70 -15.25
C VAL A 18 21.81 11.41 -14.92
N LEU A 19 21.09 12.41 -14.38
CA LEU A 19 19.65 12.35 -14.27
C LEU A 19 19.05 12.46 -15.69
N GLY A 20 18.58 11.33 -16.19
CA GLY A 20 17.75 11.24 -17.38
C GLY A 20 16.34 10.82 -16.95
N THR A 21 15.39 11.75 -16.98
CA THR A 21 13.97 11.48 -16.85
C THR A 21 13.45 10.77 -18.09
N ALA A 22 13.18 9.48 -17.98
CA ALA A 22 12.29 8.76 -18.90
C ALA A 22 11.50 7.73 -18.11
N LEU A 23 10.22 8.01 -17.92
CA LEU A 23 9.20 7.09 -17.44
C LEU A 23 8.97 6.01 -18.51
N THR A 24 9.70 4.92 -18.44
CA THR A 24 9.29 3.63 -19.00
C THR A 24 10.00 2.53 -18.22
N GLY A 25 9.20 1.67 -17.61
CA GLY A 25 9.56 0.61 -16.68
C GLY A 25 10.79 -0.21 -17.08
N ASN A 26 11.54 -0.44 -16.13
CA ASN A 26 12.42 -1.54 -15.72
C ASN A 26 13.59 -0.94 -14.93
N THR A 27 13.39 -0.68 -13.66
CA THR A 27 14.51 -0.51 -12.74
C THR A 27 15.12 -1.89 -12.50
N VAL A 28 16.20 -2.17 -13.21
CA VAL A 28 17.10 -3.26 -12.87
C VAL A 28 17.78 -2.85 -11.57
N PHE A 29 17.48 -3.53 -10.48
CA PHE A 29 18.15 -3.31 -9.21
C PHE A 29 19.61 -3.74 -9.33
N ALA A 30 20.53 -2.81 -9.04
CA ALA A 30 21.96 -3.08 -9.00
C ALA A 30 22.25 -4.09 -7.87
N THR A 31 22.78 -5.24 -8.22
CA THR A 31 23.31 -6.24 -7.31
C THR A 31 24.52 -5.67 -6.57
N GLY A 32 24.41 -5.45 -5.25
CA GLY A 32 25.58 -5.07 -4.44
C GLY A 32 25.33 -4.53 -3.04
N GLU A 33 24.18 -4.77 -2.43
CA GLU A 33 23.94 -4.42 -1.02
C GLU A 33 23.53 -5.65 -0.21
N SER A 34 23.79 -5.61 1.10
CA SER A 34 23.71 -6.74 2.01
C SER A 34 22.33 -7.43 1.96
N SER A 35 22.32 -8.73 2.18
CA SER A 35 21.14 -9.61 2.13
C SER A 35 19.91 -9.17 2.96
N ASP A 36 20.07 -8.19 3.86
CA ASP A 36 19.00 -7.70 4.72
C ASP A 36 18.12 -6.61 4.08
N GLU A 37 18.59 -5.94 3.01
CA GLU A 37 17.75 -4.94 2.28
C GLU A 37 16.94 -5.55 1.13
N GLN A 38 17.34 -6.71 0.64
CA GLN A 38 16.74 -7.33 -0.53
C GLN A 38 15.34 -7.91 -0.26
N ASP A 39 14.99 -8.13 1.02
CA ASP A 39 13.71 -8.71 1.43
C ASP A 39 12.67 -7.67 1.91
N ARG A 40 12.97 -6.38 1.81
CA ARG A 40 12.04 -5.33 2.25
C ARG A 40 11.05 -4.97 1.15
N ILE A 41 9.77 -4.99 1.51
CA ILE A 41 8.71 -4.48 0.64
C ILE A 41 8.53 -2.99 0.94
N LYS A 42 8.82 -2.17 -0.06
CA LYS A 42 8.56 -0.74 -0.01
C LYS A 42 7.11 -0.46 -0.37
N ILE A 43 6.35 0.14 0.57
CA ILE A 43 4.95 0.48 0.39
C ILE A 43 4.83 2.00 0.24
N ASN A 44 4.04 2.44 -0.72
CA ASN A 44 3.65 3.84 -0.87
C ASN A 44 2.13 3.94 -0.98
N ILE A 45 1.54 4.82 -0.16
CA ILE A 45 0.13 5.20 -0.24
C ILE A 45 0.07 6.68 -0.53
N SER A 46 -0.66 7.04 -1.58
CA SER A 46 -0.90 8.43 -1.96
C SER A 46 -2.39 8.65 -2.27
N LYS A 47 -2.79 9.89 -2.40
CA LYS A 47 -4.16 10.29 -2.75
C LYS A 47 -4.15 11.28 -3.91
N ASP A 48 -5.23 11.33 -4.68
CA ASP A 48 -5.36 12.22 -5.84
C ASP A 48 -5.32 13.70 -5.44
N SER A 49 -5.84 14.05 -4.26
CA SER A 49 -5.96 15.42 -3.82
C SER A 49 -5.76 15.55 -2.31
N GLU A 50 -5.10 16.64 -1.92
CA GLU A 50 -5.02 17.07 -0.52
C GLU A 50 -6.30 17.79 -0.05
N GLN A 51 -7.27 18.00 -0.94
CA GLN A 51 -8.49 18.73 -0.61
C GLN A 51 -9.46 17.86 0.19
N THR A 52 -10.12 18.52 1.13
CA THR A 52 -11.31 17.98 1.81
C THR A 52 -12.48 18.00 0.82
N VAL A 53 -13.28 16.95 0.85
CA VAL A 53 -14.48 16.80 0.01
C VAL A 53 -15.72 16.61 0.87
N GLU A 54 -16.89 16.81 0.29
CA GLU A 54 -18.17 16.56 0.95
C GLU A 54 -18.48 15.06 1.01
N GLN A 55 -19.44 14.68 1.87
CA GLN A 55 -19.98 13.32 1.90
C GLN A 55 -20.50 12.88 0.51
N ASN A 56 -20.57 11.58 0.30
CA ASN A 56 -20.96 10.95 -0.98
C ASN A 56 -19.99 11.21 -2.15
N VAL A 57 -18.93 12.00 -1.96
CA VAL A 57 -17.84 12.13 -2.92
C VAL A 57 -16.78 11.09 -2.60
N ALA A 58 -16.49 10.22 -3.57
CA ALA A 58 -15.43 9.24 -3.41
C ALA A 58 -14.06 9.89 -3.47
N GLN A 59 -13.16 9.48 -2.58
CA GLN A 59 -11.75 9.83 -2.61
C GLN A 59 -10.93 8.61 -3.04
N THR A 60 -9.99 8.79 -3.94
CA THR A 60 -9.11 7.74 -4.45
C THR A 60 -7.81 7.73 -3.68
N ILE A 61 -7.44 6.55 -3.22
CA ILE A 61 -6.16 6.22 -2.60
C ILE A 61 -5.42 5.28 -3.55
N HIS A 62 -4.21 5.65 -3.93
CA HIS A 62 -3.32 4.81 -4.71
C HIS A 62 -2.44 4.00 -3.76
N VAL A 63 -2.50 2.68 -3.88
CA VAL A 63 -1.71 1.75 -3.08
C VAL A 63 -0.70 1.07 -3.99
N THR A 64 0.58 1.24 -3.69
CA THR A 64 1.67 0.54 -4.37
C THR A 64 2.56 -0.16 -3.35
N ALA A 65 3.00 -1.37 -3.67
CA ALA A 65 4.05 -2.04 -2.94
C ALA A 65 5.06 -2.63 -3.93
N GLN A 66 6.34 -2.54 -3.62
CA GLN A 66 7.44 -3.01 -4.45
C GLN A 66 8.45 -3.76 -3.59
N GLY A 67 8.95 -4.87 -4.10
CA GLY A 67 9.95 -5.69 -3.45
C GLY A 67 9.93 -7.09 -4.04
N GLN A 68 11.03 -7.78 -3.96
CA GLN A 68 11.12 -9.15 -4.46
C GLN A 68 10.60 -10.10 -3.38
N CYS A 69 9.54 -10.84 -3.69
CA CYS A 69 8.95 -11.83 -2.81
C CYS A 69 9.38 -13.22 -3.27
N SER A 70 10.22 -13.89 -2.51
CA SER A 70 10.56 -15.31 -2.75
C SER A 70 9.46 -16.28 -2.30
N GLN A 71 8.50 -15.77 -1.53
CA GLN A 71 7.34 -16.50 -1.00
C GLN A 71 6.08 -15.67 -1.20
N SER A 72 4.93 -16.30 -0.99
CA SER A 72 3.65 -15.58 -0.93
C SER A 72 3.65 -14.57 0.22
N VAL A 73 3.18 -13.35 -0.03
CA VAL A 73 3.15 -12.24 0.92
C VAL A 73 1.75 -11.68 1.02
N CYS A 74 1.30 -11.41 2.25
CA CYS A 74 0.07 -10.69 2.50
C CYS A 74 0.35 -9.18 2.63
N LEU A 75 -0.37 -8.38 1.85
CA LEU A 75 -0.45 -6.93 2.03
C LEU A 75 -1.78 -6.61 2.71
N ASN A 76 -1.73 -6.08 3.93
CA ASN A 76 -2.92 -5.66 4.65
C ASN A 76 -3.08 -4.15 4.56
N VAL A 77 -4.23 -3.69 4.07
CA VAL A 77 -4.58 -2.27 3.99
C VAL A 77 -5.66 -1.98 5.02
N TYR A 78 -5.29 -1.25 6.07
CA TYR A 78 -6.12 -0.92 7.22
C TYR A 78 -6.87 0.38 7.01
N LEU A 79 -8.13 0.44 7.47
CA LEU A 79 -8.93 1.65 7.56
C LEU A 79 -9.14 2.00 9.03
N LYS A 80 -8.58 3.14 9.46
CA LYS A 80 -8.58 3.57 10.86
C LYS A 80 -9.20 4.95 11.02
N ASN A 81 -9.91 5.14 12.12
CA ASN A 81 -10.30 6.46 12.59
C ASN A 81 -9.09 7.22 13.17
N GLU A 82 -9.25 8.50 13.45
CA GLU A 82 -8.20 9.35 14.03
C GLU A 82 -7.71 8.85 15.41
N ASP A 83 -8.56 8.17 16.16
CA ASP A 83 -8.24 7.54 17.45
C ASP A 83 -7.59 6.15 17.33
N GLY A 84 -7.36 5.68 16.11
CA GLY A 84 -6.77 4.37 15.80
C GLY A 84 -7.77 3.22 15.76
N SER A 85 -9.03 3.44 16.11
CA SER A 85 -10.09 2.42 16.01
C SER A 85 -10.44 2.09 14.56
N ALA A 86 -11.11 0.97 14.33
CA ALA A 86 -11.52 0.57 12.98
C ALA A 86 -12.55 1.57 12.40
N ALA A 87 -12.29 2.06 11.17
CA ALA A 87 -13.24 2.91 10.44
C ALA A 87 -14.31 2.04 9.76
N THR A 88 -15.33 1.64 10.53
CA THR A 88 -16.39 0.73 10.06
C THR A 88 -17.49 1.44 9.28
N ASP A 89 -17.58 2.76 9.39
CA ASP A 89 -18.57 3.64 8.76
C ASP A 89 -18.11 4.19 7.39
N ILE A 90 -17.02 3.67 6.86
CA ILE A 90 -16.51 4.03 5.53
C ILE A 90 -16.90 2.95 4.53
N ASP A 91 -17.51 3.39 3.43
CA ASP A 91 -17.78 2.56 2.26
C ASP A 91 -16.56 2.49 1.34
N VAL A 92 -16.21 1.29 0.89
CA VAL A 92 -15.20 1.08 -0.15
C VAL A 92 -15.93 0.65 -1.41
N VAL A 93 -16.04 1.55 -2.38
CA VAL A 93 -16.98 1.38 -3.51
C VAL A 93 -16.43 0.59 -4.69
N ASN A 94 -15.13 0.30 -4.70
CA ASN A 94 -14.49 -0.46 -5.77
C ASN A 94 -13.77 -1.74 -5.33
N LEU A 95 -13.99 -2.18 -4.10
CA LEU A 95 -13.42 -3.43 -3.55
C LEU A 95 -14.51 -4.21 -2.81
N LEU A 96 -15.63 -4.40 -3.48
CA LEU A 96 -16.81 -5.06 -2.94
C LEU A 96 -16.77 -6.58 -3.18
N THR A 97 -17.36 -7.33 -2.27
CA THR A 97 -17.73 -8.72 -2.57
C THR A 97 -18.95 -8.72 -3.50
N SER A 98 -19.14 -9.78 -4.29
CA SER A 98 -20.21 -9.84 -5.30
C SER A 98 -21.62 -9.62 -4.72
N ASN A 99 -21.85 -9.97 -3.44
CA ASN A 99 -23.12 -9.78 -2.76
C ASN A 99 -23.33 -8.36 -2.20
N GLN A 100 -22.29 -7.52 -2.17
CA GLN A 100 -22.36 -6.12 -1.73
C GLN A 100 -22.61 -5.15 -2.90
N LEU A 101 -22.47 -5.63 -4.13
CA LEU A 101 -22.60 -4.81 -5.32
C LEU A 101 -24.05 -4.38 -5.53
N THR A 102 -24.34 -3.09 -5.41
CA THR A 102 -25.69 -2.51 -5.61
C THR A 102 -25.81 -1.73 -6.92
N ASP A 103 -24.75 -1.07 -7.35
CA ASP A 103 -24.68 -0.31 -8.60
C ASP A 103 -23.48 -0.77 -9.45
N LYS A 104 -23.78 -1.54 -10.50
CA LYS A 104 -22.76 -2.09 -11.40
C LYS A 104 -22.08 -1.05 -12.31
N ASN A 105 -22.60 0.18 -12.37
CA ASN A 105 -22.00 1.23 -13.19
C ASN A 105 -20.90 2.00 -12.47
N THR A 106 -21.00 2.12 -11.13
CA THR A 106 -20.09 2.92 -10.32
C THR A 106 -19.31 2.10 -9.30
N GLN A 107 -19.75 0.88 -9.02
CA GLN A 107 -19.15 -0.01 -8.04
C GLN A 107 -18.47 -1.20 -8.71
N LYS A 108 -17.34 -1.63 -8.16
CA LYS A 108 -16.56 -2.76 -8.67
C LYS A 108 -16.28 -3.78 -7.57
N THR A 109 -16.13 -5.01 -8.00
CA THR A 109 -15.71 -6.09 -7.10
C THR A 109 -14.20 -6.05 -6.83
N ILE A 110 -13.79 -6.81 -5.80
CA ILE A 110 -12.37 -7.04 -5.48
C ILE A 110 -11.65 -7.59 -6.72
N ASP A 111 -12.24 -8.62 -7.37
CA ASP A 111 -11.62 -9.28 -8.52
C ASP A 111 -11.46 -8.34 -9.72
N GLU A 112 -12.44 -7.47 -9.97
CA GLU A 112 -12.36 -6.49 -11.05
C GLU A 112 -11.30 -5.42 -10.78
N THR A 113 -11.18 -4.95 -9.55
CA THR A 113 -10.23 -3.91 -9.16
C THR A 113 -8.79 -4.43 -9.11
N LEU A 114 -8.60 -5.65 -8.62
CA LEU A 114 -7.27 -6.24 -8.46
C LEU A 114 -6.83 -7.09 -9.65
N LYS A 115 -7.64 -7.13 -10.73
CA LYS A 115 -7.27 -7.83 -11.96
C LYS A 115 -5.95 -7.30 -12.51
N ASP A 116 -5.01 -8.22 -12.74
CA ASP A 116 -3.69 -7.92 -13.33
C ASP A 116 -2.88 -6.82 -12.57
N SER A 117 -3.19 -6.62 -11.28
CA SER A 117 -2.56 -5.59 -10.46
C SER A 117 -1.15 -5.95 -9.96
N VAL A 118 -0.79 -7.24 -9.97
CA VAL A 118 0.52 -7.74 -9.55
C VAL A 118 1.44 -7.89 -10.76
N THR A 119 2.71 -7.49 -10.58
CA THR A 119 3.79 -7.76 -11.54
C THR A 119 4.70 -8.84 -10.97
N LEU A 120 5.00 -9.87 -11.76
CA LEU A 120 5.91 -10.94 -11.41
C LEU A 120 7.35 -10.61 -11.84
N ASN A 121 8.31 -11.40 -11.39
CA ASN A 121 9.74 -11.21 -11.66
C ASN A 121 10.11 -11.32 -13.16
N ASP A 122 9.31 -12.05 -13.95
CA ASP A 122 9.44 -12.16 -15.40
C ASP A 122 8.73 -11.04 -16.17
N GLY A 123 8.13 -10.07 -15.46
CA GLY A 123 7.39 -8.95 -16.02
C GLY A 123 5.94 -9.27 -16.39
N THR A 124 5.47 -10.49 -16.23
CA THR A 124 4.07 -10.85 -16.48
C THR A 124 3.15 -10.29 -15.40
N LYS A 125 1.85 -10.22 -15.71
CA LYS A 125 0.84 -9.74 -14.78
C LYS A 125 0.07 -10.91 -14.16
N ALA A 126 -0.29 -10.74 -12.89
CA ALA A 126 -1.11 -11.68 -12.15
C ALA A 126 -2.17 -10.94 -11.33
N SER A 127 -3.23 -11.64 -10.98
CA SER A 127 -4.26 -11.15 -10.07
C SER A 127 -4.04 -11.80 -8.70
N PRO A 128 -3.93 -11.00 -7.62
CA PRO A 128 -3.85 -11.54 -6.28
C PRO A 128 -5.22 -12.05 -5.83
N THR A 129 -5.26 -12.81 -4.75
CA THR A 129 -6.49 -13.04 -4.00
C THR A 129 -6.63 -12.02 -2.89
N ALA A 130 -7.86 -11.57 -2.59
CA ALA A 130 -8.08 -10.63 -1.51
C ALA A 130 -9.43 -10.84 -0.82
N GLU A 131 -9.48 -10.49 0.47
CA GLU A 131 -10.69 -10.53 1.27
C GLU A 131 -10.69 -9.47 2.36
N TRP A 132 -11.87 -8.99 2.74
CA TRP A 132 -12.04 -8.13 3.90
C TRP A 132 -11.97 -8.93 5.19
N LYS A 133 -11.15 -8.46 6.12
CA LYS A 133 -10.99 -8.99 7.47
C LYS A 133 -11.42 -7.97 8.51
N ASN A 134 -11.98 -8.50 9.61
CA ASN A 134 -12.28 -7.72 10.81
C ASN A 134 -11.75 -8.50 12.02
N ASP A 135 -10.81 -7.89 12.73
CA ASP A 135 -10.44 -8.40 14.04
C ASP A 135 -11.45 -7.90 15.08
N LYS A 136 -11.72 -8.71 16.08
CA LYS A 136 -12.68 -8.38 17.14
C LYS A 136 -12.05 -8.67 18.50
N ASP A 137 -12.44 -7.84 19.48
CA ASP A 137 -12.13 -8.10 20.88
C ASP A 137 -13.02 -9.21 21.47
N ASP A 138 -12.79 -9.56 22.73
CA ASP A 138 -13.57 -10.57 23.46
C ASP A 138 -15.05 -10.21 23.61
N ASN A 139 -15.42 -8.94 23.42
CA ASN A 139 -16.80 -8.46 23.45
C ASN A 139 -17.47 -8.46 22.08
N GLY A 140 -16.74 -8.83 21.02
CA GLY A 140 -17.19 -8.84 19.64
C GLY A 140 -17.12 -7.48 18.93
N THR A 141 -16.50 -6.46 19.56
CA THR A 141 -16.29 -5.14 18.94
C THR A 141 -15.19 -5.24 17.90
N VAL A 142 -15.42 -4.66 16.71
CA VAL A 142 -14.40 -4.63 15.65
C VAL A 142 -13.27 -3.69 16.07
N THR A 143 -12.09 -4.25 16.23
CA THR A 143 -10.86 -3.51 16.61
C THR A 143 -10.00 -3.14 15.42
N SER A 144 -10.06 -3.95 14.33
CA SER A 144 -9.38 -3.65 13.07
C SER A 144 -10.28 -4.01 11.89
N LYS A 145 -10.25 -3.19 10.84
CA LYS A 145 -10.87 -3.46 9.54
C LYS A 145 -9.79 -3.28 8.47
N TYR A 146 -9.55 -4.32 7.69
CA TYR A 146 -8.52 -4.27 6.65
C TYR A 146 -8.85 -5.17 5.47
N LEU A 147 -8.34 -4.78 4.30
CA LEU A 147 -8.28 -5.63 3.12
C LEU A 147 -6.99 -6.42 3.17
N GLN A 148 -7.08 -7.75 3.27
CA GLN A 148 -5.94 -8.64 3.15
C GLN A 148 -5.79 -9.08 1.70
N ILE A 149 -4.65 -8.79 1.10
CA ILE A 149 -4.30 -9.13 -0.27
C ILE A 149 -3.15 -10.13 -0.22
N THR A 150 -3.37 -11.34 -0.76
CA THR A 150 -2.32 -12.35 -0.87
C THR A 150 -1.69 -12.27 -2.25
N MET A 151 -0.44 -11.83 -2.29
CA MET A 151 0.37 -11.79 -3.50
C MET A 151 1.03 -13.15 -3.74
N PRO A 152 1.08 -13.64 -4.99
CA PRO A 152 1.77 -14.88 -5.31
C PRO A 152 3.28 -14.78 -5.03
N ALA A 153 3.94 -15.92 -4.91
CA ALA A 153 5.39 -15.98 -4.96
C ALA A 153 5.90 -15.37 -6.28
N ASP A 154 7.12 -14.87 -6.28
CA ASP A 154 7.73 -14.15 -7.40
C ASP A 154 7.08 -12.80 -7.74
N ALA A 155 6.15 -12.29 -6.93
CA ALA A 155 5.66 -10.94 -7.05
C ALA A 155 6.78 -9.92 -6.80
N THR A 156 6.87 -8.90 -7.65
CA THR A 156 7.83 -7.79 -7.52
C THR A 156 7.14 -6.46 -7.26
N ALA A 157 5.85 -6.35 -7.61
CA ALA A 157 5.07 -5.15 -7.34
C ALA A 157 3.58 -5.46 -7.34
N ILE A 158 2.83 -4.64 -6.61
CA ILE A 158 1.37 -4.49 -6.74
C ILE A 158 1.04 -3.02 -6.86
N ASN A 159 0.01 -2.71 -7.67
CA ASN A 159 -0.51 -1.35 -7.84
C ASN A 159 -2.02 -1.41 -8.07
N PHE A 160 -2.78 -0.72 -7.23
CA PHE A 160 -4.24 -0.61 -7.37
C PHE A 160 -4.76 0.65 -6.68
N ASP A 161 -5.99 1.02 -7.04
CA ASP A 161 -6.71 2.14 -6.45
C ASP A 161 -7.79 1.64 -5.51
N MET A 162 -7.91 2.31 -4.35
CA MET A 162 -8.99 2.12 -3.40
C MET A 162 -9.85 3.38 -3.38
N GLN A 163 -11.16 3.25 -3.61
CA GLN A 163 -12.10 4.36 -3.58
C GLN A 163 -12.94 4.31 -2.31
N LEU A 164 -12.75 5.31 -1.47
CA LEU A 164 -13.41 5.46 -0.17
C LEU A 164 -14.52 6.51 -0.25
N GLN A 165 -15.64 6.25 0.38
CA GLN A 165 -16.77 7.17 0.46
C GLN A 165 -17.30 7.23 1.89
N TYR A 166 -17.58 8.43 2.37
CA TYR A 166 -18.27 8.64 3.64
C TYR A 166 -19.69 9.09 3.42
N ARG A 167 -20.61 8.57 4.22
CA ARG A 167 -22.04 8.97 4.22
C ARG A 167 -22.48 9.23 5.64
N THR A 168 -23.23 10.29 5.83
CA THR A 168 -23.84 10.65 7.12
C THR A 168 -25.12 11.42 6.89
N ASP A 169 -26.06 11.35 7.85
CA ASP A 169 -27.25 12.18 7.88
C ASP A 169 -27.02 13.50 8.64
N GLU A 170 -25.82 13.70 9.19
CA GLU A 170 -25.45 14.90 9.91
C GLU A 170 -25.21 16.07 8.95
N ALA A 171 -25.80 17.23 9.25
CA ALA A 171 -25.63 18.44 8.44
C ALA A 171 -24.25 19.09 8.62
N SER A 172 -23.58 18.85 9.75
CA SER A 172 -22.23 19.33 10.03
C SER A 172 -21.38 18.15 10.52
N TYR A 173 -20.28 17.88 9.86
CA TYR A 173 -19.42 16.74 10.17
C TYR A 173 -17.98 17.00 9.74
N THR A 174 -17.04 16.34 10.39
CA THR A 174 -15.67 16.17 9.93
C THR A 174 -15.29 14.71 10.14
N LYS A 175 -14.98 14.01 9.06
CA LYS A 175 -14.55 12.62 9.10
C LYS A 175 -13.15 12.50 8.53
N LYS A 176 -12.23 11.98 9.35
CA LYS A 176 -10.86 11.66 8.94
C LYS A 176 -10.65 10.16 8.99
N VAL A 177 -10.03 9.63 7.96
CA VAL A 177 -9.67 8.21 7.87
C VAL A 177 -8.21 8.09 7.49
N LEU A 178 -7.47 7.38 8.32
CA LEU A 178 -6.11 6.95 8.03
C LEU A 178 -6.16 5.61 7.29
N VAL A 179 -5.59 5.59 6.10
CA VAL A 179 -5.33 4.37 5.34
C VAL A 179 -3.86 4.01 5.57
N GLU A 180 -3.60 2.84 6.13
CA GLU A 180 -2.24 2.35 6.43
C GLU A 180 -2.07 0.96 5.81
N ALA A 181 -0.94 0.68 5.17
CA ALA A 181 -0.65 -0.64 4.65
C ALA A 181 0.59 -1.26 5.30
N LYS A 182 0.54 -2.59 5.48
CA LYS A 182 1.63 -3.40 6.04
C LYS A 182 1.76 -4.69 5.25
N ALA A 183 2.99 -5.12 5.01
CA ALA A 183 3.28 -6.39 4.34
C ALA A 183 3.72 -7.45 5.35
N PHE A 184 3.23 -8.68 5.14
CA PHE A 184 3.50 -9.83 6.00
C PHE A 184 3.81 -11.06 5.16
N GLU A 185 4.69 -11.94 5.61
CA GLU A 185 4.77 -13.30 5.06
C GLU A 185 3.51 -14.08 5.43
N GLU A 186 2.99 -14.87 4.51
CA GLU A 186 1.69 -15.56 4.65
C GLU A 186 1.56 -16.44 5.91
N LYS A 187 2.67 -16.86 6.49
CA LYS A 187 2.71 -17.79 7.66
C LYS A 187 3.43 -17.25 8.88
N GLN A 188 3.86 -15.97 8.86
CA GLN A 188 4.58 -15.40 9.99
C GLN A 188 3.65 -14.69 10.97
N ASP A 189 4.00 -14.80 12.26
CA ASP A 189 3.39 -13.98 13.30
C ASP A 189 3.55 -12.49 12.97
N ILE A 190 2.50 -11.72 13.18
CA ILE A 190 2.41 -10.26 12.96
C ILE A 190 3.65 -9.50 13.48
N THR A 191 4.23 -9.93 14.61
CA THR A 191 5.41 -9.32 15.21
C THR A 191 6.70 -9.47 14.40
N GLU A 192 6.89 -10.57 13.72
CA GLU A 192 8.08 -10.80 12.87
C GLU A 192 7.89 -10.18 11.48
N ALA A 193 6.68 -10.19 10.98
CA ALA A 193 6.33 -9.65 9.67
C ALA A 193 6.40 -8.11 9.61
N ALA A 194 6.13 -7.40 10.71
CA ALA A 194 6.28 -5.95 10.81
C ALA A 194 7.72 -5.46 10.58
N LYS A 195 8.71 -6.35 10.68
CA LYS A 195 10.12 -6.01 10.42
C LYS A 195 10.46 -5.87 8.93
N ARG A 196 9.59 -6.31 8.03
CA ARG A 196 9.82 -6.27 6.58
C ARG A 196 9.15 -5.09 5.88
N ALA A 197 8.19 -4.44 6.51
CA ALA A 197 7.65 -3.18 6.01
C ALA A 197 8.69 -2.07 6.23
N ASP A 198 8.93 -1.28 5.20
CA ASP A 198 9.70 -0.06 5.35
C ASP A 198 8.99 0.83 6.37
N GLU A 199 9.70 1.25 7.43
CA GLU A 199 9.19 2.13 8.49
C GLU A 199 9.00 3.59 8.01
N SER A 200 9.18 3.84 6.70
CA SER A 200 8.87 5.14 6.13
C SER A 200 7.37 5.43 6.25
N LYS A 201 7.01 6.66 6.61
CA LYS A 201 5.60 7.11 6.68
C LYS A 201 4.92 7.17 5.30
N GLU A 202 5.56 6.68 4.26
CA GLU A 202 5.00 6.56 2.90
C GLU A 202 3.91 5.48 2.81
N ASN A 203 3.81 4.61 3.82
CA ASN A 203 2.80 3.55 3.90
C ASN A 203 1.45 4.00 4.48
N GLU A 204 1.23 5.30 4.64
CA GLU A 204 -0.02 5.85 5.18
C GLU A 204 -0.48 7.11 4.44
N ALA A 205 -1.80 7.30 4.34
CA ALA A 205 -2.41 8.55 3.86
C ALA A 205 -3.70 8.83 4.64
N THR A 206 -3.99 10.10 4.89
CA THR A 206 -5.24 10.53 5.53
C THR A 206 -6.14 11.20 4.52
N VAL A 207 -7.40 10.74 4.45
CA VAL A 207 -8.47 11.38 3.68
C VAL A 207 -9.48 12.03 4.62
N VAL A 208 -10.07 13.13 4.16
CA VAL A 208 -10.97 13.96 4.99
C VAL A 208 -12.23 14.30 4.22
N TRP A 209 -13.38 14.10 4.88
CA TRP A 209 -14.68 14.61 4.45
C TRP A 209 -15.16 15.65 5.47
N GLU A 210 -15.67 16.76 4.97
CA GLU A 210 -16.19 17.83 5.81
C GLU A 210 -17.44 18.44 5.18
N GLY A 211 -18.44 18.71 6.00
CA GLY A 211 -19.64 19.42 5.63
C GLY A 211 -20.07 20.38 6.73
N GLN A 212 -20.58 21.51 6.33
CA GLN A 212 -21.14 22.51 7.26
C GLN A 212 -22.61 22.74 6.94
N ALA A 213 -23.43 22.84 8.00
CA ALA A 213 -24.80 23.24 7.85
C ALA A 213 -24.84 24.65 7.21
N VAL A 214 -25.55 24.78 6.10
CA VAL A 214 -25.82 26.09 5.49
C VAL A 214 -26.82 26.80 6.40
N SER A 215 -26.38 27.88 7.05
CA SER A 215 -27.18 28.72 7.92
C SER A 215 -28.14 29.60 7.14
#